data_9959c409cfdf9c1d3ef44a9cffa6ebfd
#
_entry.id   9959c409cfdf9c1d3ef44a9cffa6ebfd
#
_cell.length_a   1.000
_cell.length_b   1.000
_cell.length_c   1.000
_cell.angle_alpha   90.00
_cell.angle_beta   90.00
_cell.angle_gamma   90.00
#
_symmetry.space_group_name_H-M   'P 1'
#
loop_
_entity.id
_entity.type
_entity.pdbx_description
1 polymer ?
#
loop_
_entity_poly.entity_id
_entity_poly.type
_entity_poly.pdbx_seq_one_letter_code
_entity_poly.pdbx_strand_id
1 'polypeptide(L)'
;FGKLALNFYDKEGIDSSKIIVDKNSDTGAALIIVNEATGQNEIIVIIGACGEFKPEEVQALKETVASAGTVLCQLETNPEATYKVLDMAKQAGVTTVFNPAPARKLPDEVLNGIDYITPNETEAEIITGIAVTGYESASKAADVLLGKGVKNVVITLGNKGYYAKNAQAEFT
;
A
#
# COMPACT_ATOMS: atom_id res chain seq x y z
N PHE A 1 20.01 11.40 0.67
CA PHE A 1 19.32 10.24 0.09
C PHE A 1 18.45 10.62 -1.12
N GLY A 2 17.74 11.79 -1.15
CA GLY A 2 16.86 12.16 -2.26
C GLY A 2 17.56 12.19 -3.62
N LYS A 3 18.75 12.81 -3.72
CA LYS A 3 19.53 12.78 -4.96
C LYS A 3 19.95 11.37 -5.40
N LEU A 4 20.24 10.50 -4.43
CA LEU A 4 20.58 9.11 -4.70
C LEU A 4 19.40 8.36 -5.30
N ALA A 5 18.19 8.54 -4.72
CA ALA A 5 16.97 7.94 -5.22
C ALA A 5 16.64 8.42 -6.65
N LEU A 6 16.67 9.73 -6.90
CA LEU A 6 16.40 10.29 -8.23
C LEU A 6 17.39 9.79 -9.29
N ASN A 7 18.69 9.72 -8.96
CA ASN A 7 19.70 9.17 -9.87
C ASN A 7 19.49 7.68 -10.15
N PHE A 8 18.98 6.92 -9.17
CA PHE A 8 18.64 5.52 -9.34
C PHE A 8 17.44 5.37 -10.28
N TYR A 9 16.36 6.14 -10.08
CA TYR A 9 15.20 6.11 -10.95
C TYR A 9 15.53 6.45 -12.40
N ASP A 10 16.35 7.49 -12.62
CA ASP A 10 16.83 7.86 -13.96
C ASP A 10 17.60 6.73 -14.62
N LYS A 11 18.52 6.09 -13.88
CA LYS A 11 19.30 4.94 -14.37
C LYS A 11 18.42 3.73 -14.73
N GLU A 12 17.35 3.48 -13.98
CA GLU A 12 16.42 2.38 -14.22
C GLU A 12 15.33 2.74 -15.25
N GLY A 13 15.35 3.96 -15.82
CA GLY A 13 14.35 4.41 -16.79
C GLY A 13 12.97 4.68 -16.20
N ILE A 14 12.90 4.94 -14.89
CA ILE A 14 11.65 5.27 -14.20
C ILE A 14 11.41 6.78 -14.33
N ASP A 15 10.25 7.18 -14.84
CA ASP A 15 9.85 8.58 -14.91
C ASP A 15 9.65 9.16 -13.50
N SER A 16 10.60 9.99 -13.08
CA SER A 16 10.58 10.70 -11.80
C SER A 16 10.05 12.14 -11.89
N SER A 17 9.51 12.55 -13.03
CA SER A 17 9.07 13.95 -13.27
C SER A 17 7.97 14.43 -12.32
N LYS A 18 7.26 13.51 -11.67
CA LYS A 18 6.20 13.80 -10.70
C LYS A 18 6.65 13.69 -9.24
N ILE A 19 7.92 13.37 -8.99
CA ILE A 19 8.46 13.35 -7.64
C ILE A 19 8.66 14.78 -7.15
N ILE A 20 8.05 15.10 -6.01
CA ILE A 20 8.19 16.40 -5.37
C ILE A 20 9.45 16.37 -4.51
N VAL A 21 10.34 17.34 -4.73
CA VAL A 21 11.54 17.53 -3.90
C VAL A 21 11.26 18.63 -2.89
N ASP A 22 10.99 18.25 -1.65
CA ASP A 22 10.88 19.20 -0.54
C ASP A 22 12.29 19.64 -0.08
N LYS A 23 12.47 20.97 0.06
CA LYS A 23 13.72 21.56 0.53
C LYS A 23 13.76 21.76 2.05
N ASN A 24 12.63 21.58 2.71
CA ASN A 24 12.45 21.84 4.15
C ASN A 24 12.42 20.55 4.98
N SER A 25 12.32 19.38 4.34
CA SER A 25 12.24 18.09 5.00
C SER A 25 13.33 17.15 4.48
N ASP A 26 13.86 16.34 5.38
CA ASP A 26 14.78 15.27 5.00
C ASP A 26 14.04 14.13 4.27
N THR A 27 14.75 13.48 3.36
CA THR A 27 14.21 12.29 2.68
C THR A 27 13.93 11.19 3.69
N GLY A 28 12.78 10.53 3.56
CA GLY A 28 12.45 9.34 4.35
C GLY A 28 13.52 8.27 4.24
N ALA A 29 13.76 7.55 5.32
CA ALA A 29 14.76 6.49 5.41
C ALA A 29 14.28 5.36 6.30
N ALA A 30 14.79 4.15 6.06
CA ALA A 30 14.57 3.00 6.93
C ALA A 30 15.90 2.39 7.36
N LEU A 31 16.00 2.07 8.67
CA LEU A 31 17.09 1.27 9.21
C LEU A 31 16.56 -0.17 9.40
N ILE A 32 17.18 -1.12 8.73
CA ILE A 32 16.80 -2.54 8.79
C ILE A 32 17.82 -3.27 9.65
N ILE A 33 17.37 -3.82 10.77
CA ILE A 33 18.17 -4.65 11.68
C ILE A 33 17.81 -6.12 11.41
N VAL A 34 18.81 -6.92 11.03
CA VAL A 34 18.61 -8.35 10.75
C VAL A 34 19.25 -9.19 11.85
N ASN A 35 18.48 -10.10 12.44
CA ASN A 35 19.01 -11.08 13.37
C ASN A 35 19.67 -12.22 12.57
N GLU A 36 20.99 -12.32 12.63
CA GLU A 36 21.78 -13.30 11.86
C GLU A 36 21.41 -14.75 12.18
N ALA A 37 20.99 -15.05 13.42
CA ALA A 37 20.67 -16.41 13.82
C ALA A 37 19.29 -16.90 13.34
N THR A 38 18.31 -15.98 13.20
CA THR A 38 16.92 -16.32 12.85
C THR A 38 16.51 -15.84 11.46
N GLY A 39 17.24 -14.91 10.86
CA GLY A 39 16.88 -14.25 9.62
C GLY A 39 15.70 -13.23 9.76
N GLN A 40 15.18 -13.08 10.98
CA GLN A 40 14.13 -12.10 11.23
C GLN A 40 14.68 -10.67 11.20
N ASN A 41 13.86 -9.74 10.75
CA ASN A 41 14.22 -8.32 10.69
C ASN A 41 13.29 -7.46 11.56
N GLU A 42 13.84 -6.32 11.97
CA GLU A 42 13.13 -5.21 12.59
C GLU A 42 13.43 -3.95 11.77
N ILE A 43 12.39 -3.19 11.42
CA ILE A 43 12.53 -2.02 10.54
C ILE A 43 12.13 -0.77 11.32
N ILE A 44 13.08 0.16 11.46
CA ILE A 44 12.86 1.48 12.04
C ILE A 44 12.66 2.46 10.88
N VAL A 45 11.44 2.98 10.73
CA VAL A 45 11.07 3.88 9.63
C VAL A 45 11.09 5.33 10.10
N ILE A 46 11.79 6.19 9.36
CA ILE A 46 11.74 7.64 9.46
C ILE A 46 11.02 8.15 8.22
N ILE A 47 9.77 8.60 8.39
CA ILE A 47 8.88 8.95 7.27
C ILE A 47 9.43 10.15 6.46
N GLY A 48 9.98 11.16 7.14
CA GLY A 48 10.56 12.35 6.50
C GLY A 48 9.59 13.04 5.54
N ALA A 49 10.09 13.53 4.42
CA ALA A 49 9.30 14.23 3.40
C ALA A 49 8.12 13.43 2.83
N CYS A 50 8.13 12.09 2.94
CA CYS A 50 7.00 11.27 2.49
C CYS A 50 5.72 11.60 3.27
N GLY A 51 5.83 11.98 4.55
CA GLY A 51 4.70 12.37 5.38
C GLY A 51 4.14 13.75 5.07
N GLU A 52 4.92 14.60 4.41
CA GLU A 52 4.56 15.97 4.08
C GLU A 52 3.74 16.10 2.78
N PHE A 53 3.62 15.02 2.00
CA PHE A 53 2.82 15.02 0.78
C PHE A 53 1.34 15.26 1.11
N LYS A 54 0.79 16.38 0.62
CA LYS A 54 -0.54 16.84 1.02
C LYS A 54 -1.63 16.43 0.02
N PRO A 55 -2.88 16.25 0.52
CA PRO A 55 -4.01 15.95 -0.36
C PRO A 55 -4.22 16.97 -1.49
N GLU A 56 -3.87 18.25 -1.28
CA GLU A 56 -3.98 19.30 -2.29
C GLU A 56 -3.03 19.07 -3.47
N GLU A 57 -1.86 18.51 -3.21
CA GLU A 57 -0.83 18.21 -4.23
C GLU A 57 -1.25 17.06 -5.14
N VAL A 58 -2.13 16.18 -4.66
CA VAL A 58 -2.69 15.07 -5.45
C VAL A 58 -3.44 15.57 -6.68
N GLN A 59 -4.07 16.74 -6.61
CA GLN A 59 -4.84 17.29 -7.75
C GLN A 59 -3.97 17.50 -9.00
N ALA A 60 -2.69 17.82 -8.81
CA ALA A 60 -1.74 17.97 -9.93
C ALA A 60 -1.43 16.63 -10.65
N LEU A 61 -1.75 15.51 -10.02
CA LEU A 61 -1.53 14.16 -10.57
C LEU A 61 -2.73 13.62 -11.34
N LYS A 62 -3.83 14.36 -11.46
CA LYS A 62 -5.10 13.88 -12.03
C LYS A 62 -4.95 13.24 -13.41
N GLU A 63 -4.25 13.92 -14.32
CA GLU A 63 -4.05 13.40 -15.69
C GLU A 63 -3.12 12.18 -15.70
N THR A 64 -2.07 12.19 -14.86
CA THR A 64 -1.15 11.08 -14.71
C THR A 64 -1.88 9.84 -14.19
N VAL A 65 -2.70 9.99 -13.15
CA VAL A 65 -3.52 8.90 -12.60
C VAL A 65 -4.51 8.40 -13.64
N ALA A 66 -5.24 9.29 -14.31
CA ALA A 66 -6.26 8.91 -15.30
C ALA A 66 -5.69 8.20 -16.54
N SER A 67 -4.41 8.44 -16.89
CA SER A 67 -3.73 7.79 -18.01
C SER A 67 -3.00 6.50 -17.63
N ALA A 68 -2.95 6.16 -16.33
CA ALA A 68 -2.28 4.96 -15.86
C ALA A 68 -3.13 3.69 -16.15
N GLY A 69 -2.47 2.57 -16.38
CA GLY A 69 -3.15 1.25 -16.41
C GLY A 69 -3.44 0.73 -15.01
N THR A 70 -2.58 1.06 -14.05
CA THR A 70 -2.69 0.63 -12.65
C THR A 70 -2.10 1.70 -11.73
N VAL A 71 -2.72 1.90 -10.59
CA VAL A 71 -2.21 2.72 -9.48
C VAL A 71 -1.90 1.82 -8.29
N LEU A 72 -0.63 1.81 -7.88
CA LEU A 72 -0.15 1.09 -6.70
C LEU A 72 0.15 2.10 -5.58
N CYS A 73 -0.46 1.89 -4.42
CA CYS A 73 -0.27 2.73 -3.24
C CYS A 73 0.08 1.92 -1.99
N GLN A 74 0.79 2.58 -1.07
CA GLN A 74 1.06 2.14 0.30
C GLN A 74 0.62 3.22 1.29
N LEU A 75 0.87 2.99 2.61
CA LEU A 75 0.56 3.96 3.68
C LEU A 75 1.82 4.57 4.33
N GLU A 76 2.95 4.49 3.66
CA GLU A 76 4.21 5.12 4.09
C GLU A 76 4.32 6.61 3.72
N THR A 77 3.22 7.19 3.30
CA THR A 77 3.06 8.61 3.00
C THR A 77 1.94 9.20 3.86
N ASN A 78 1.54 10.45 3.59
CA ASN A 78 0.33 11.01 4.20
C ASN A 78 -0.90 10.17 3.79
N PRO A 79 -1.63 9.56 4.75
CA PRO A 79 -2.75 8.67 4.44
C PRO A 79 -3.88 9.35 3.66
N GLU A 80 -4.19 10.62 3.98
CA GLU A 80 -5.26 11.36 3.31
C GLU A 80 -4.92 11.62 1.84
N ALA A 81 -3.64 11.89 1.55
CA ALA A 81 -3.16 12.01 0.17
C ALA A 81 -3.28 10.66 -0.57
N THR A 82 -2.89 9.55 0.08
CA THR A 82 -3.05 8.19 -0.47
C THR A 82 -4.52 7.87 -0.76
N TYR A 83 -5.42 8.16 0.18
CA TYR A 83 -6.85 7.90 0.00
C TYR A 83 -7.42 8.70 -1.18
N LYS A 84 -6.97 9.94 -1.34
CA LYS A 84 -7.38 10.79 -2.46
C LYS A 84 -6.88 10.27 -3.80
N VAL A 85 -5.65 9.75 -3.87
CA VAL A 85 -5.13 9.10 -5.10
C VAL A 85 -5.95 7.86 -5.45
N LEU A 86 -6.25 7.00 -4.47
CA LEU A 86 -7.09 5.81 -4.67
C LEU A 86 -8.49 6.18 -5.16
N ASP A 87 -9.12 7.20 -4.56
CA ASP A 87 -10.43 7.68 -4.98
C ASP A 87 -10.39 8.24 -6.41
N MET A 88 -9.38 9.03 -6.75
CA MET A 88 -9.16 9.55 -8.10
C MET A 88 -8.99 8.43 -9.13
N ALA A 89 -8.22 7.38 -8.82
CA ALA A 89 -8.04 6.22 -9.67
C ALA A 89 -9.36 5.47 -9.89
N LYS A 90 -10.14 5.25 -8.82
CA LYS A 90 -11.48 4.63 -8.90
C LYS A 90 -12.41 5.43 -9.80
N GLN A 91 -12.46 6.76 -9.65
CA GLN A 91 -13.29 7.64 -10.49
C GLN A 91 -12.88 7.61 -11.97
N ALA A 92 -11.59 7.43 -12.25
CA ALA A 92 -11.06 7.32 -13.61
C ALA A 92 -11.18 5.91 -14.20
N GLY A 93 -11.65 4.91 -13.45
CA GLY A 93 -11.72 3.51 -13.89
C GLY A 93 -10.36 2.83 -14.01
N VAL A 94 -9.35 3.35 -13.32
CA VAL A 94 -7.98 2.80 -13.29
C VAL A 94 -7.88 1.73 -12.21
N THR A 95 -7.25 0.60 -12.52
CA THR A 95 -7.04 -0.48 -11.56
C THR A 95 -6.25 -0.02 -10.34
N THR A 96 -6.79 -0.29 -9.15
CA THR A 96 -6.15 0.06 -7.88
C THR A 96 -5.55 -1.17 -7.20
N VAL A 97 -4.27 -1.07 -6.82
CA VAL A 97 -3.57 -2.05 -5.97
C VAL A 97 -3.14 -1.33 -4.70
N PHE A 98 -3.66 -1.76 -3.58
CA PHE A 98 -3.41 -1.12 -2.29
C PHE A 98 -2.73 -2.06 -1.31
N ASN A 99 -1.49 -1.74 -0.95
CA ASN A 99 -0.78 -2.39 0.15
C ASN A 99 -0.95 -1.53 1.42
N PRO A 100 -1.71 -1.98 2.44
CA PRO A 100 -2.05 -1.17 3.60
C PRO A 100 -0.95 -1.15 4.67
N ALA A 101 0.32 -1.10 4.26
CA ALA A 101 1.51 -1.01 5.10
C ALA A 101 1.95 0.45 5.29
N PRO A 102 2.28 0.90 6.53
CA PRO A 102 2.12 0.22 7.81
C PRO A 102 0.67 0.09 8.26
N ALA A 103 0.40 -0.98 9.00
CA ALA A 103 -0.93 -1.33 9.45
C ALA A 103 -1.65 -0.23 10.22
N ARG A 104 -2.88 0.06 9.84
CA ARG A 104 -3.80 0.96 10.55
C ARG A 104 -5.26 0.62 10.24
N LYS A 105 -6.17 1.09 11.09
CA LYS A 105 -7.59 1.04 10.75
C LYS A 105 -7.85 1.91 9.53
N LEU A 106 -8.64 1.39 8.61
CA LEU A 106 -9.00 2.05 7.36
C LEU A 106 -10.47 2.44 7.38
N PRO A 107 -10.84 3.64 6.89
CA PRO A 107 -12.22 3.99 6.63
C PRO A 107 -12.84 3.05 5.58
N ASP A 108 -14.10 2.67 5.76
CA ASP A 108 -14.79 1.78 4.83
C ASP A 108 -14.92 2.40 3.42
N GLU A 109 -15.01 3.72 3.34
CA GLU A 109 -15.07 4.50 2.09
C GLU A 109 -13.78 4.31 1.26
N VAL A 110 -12.64 4.13 1.91
CA VAL A 110 -11.36 3.88 1.24
C VAL A 110 -11.33 2.48 0.66
N LEU A 111 -11.82 1.49 1.41
CA LEU A 111 -11.85 0.08 0.99
C LEU A 111 -12.85 -0.18 -0.12
N ASN A 112 -13.97 0.54 -0.11
CA ASN A 112 -15.03 0.35 -1.10
C ASN A 112 -14.54 0.64 -2.53
N GLY A 113 -14.58 -0.38 -3.38
CA GLY A 113 -14.20 -0.28 -4.79
C GLY A 113 -12.69 -0.43 -5.07
N ILE A 114 -11.85 -0.74 -4.07
CA ILE A 114 -10.45 -1.14 -4.32
C ILE A 114 -10.44 -2.45 -5.11
N ASP A 115 -9.64 -2.49 -6.21
CA ASP A 115 -9.56 -3.69 -7.03
C ASP A 115 -8.74 -4.79 -6.35
N TYR A 116 -7.60 -4.45 -5.78
CA TYR A 116 -6.73 -5.39 -5.06
C TYR A 116 -6.23 -4.77 -3.76
N ILE A 117 -6.36 -5.52 -2.66
CA ILE A 117 -5.71 -5.20 -1.37
C ILE A 117 -4.75 -6.33 -0.99
N THR A 118 -3.54 -5.96 -0.52
CA THR A 118 -2.46 -6.93 -0.28
C THR A 118 -1.87 -6.83 1.13
N PRO A 119 -2.66 -7.05 2.19
CA PRO A 119 -2.16 -7.02 3.56
C PRO A 119 -1.34 -8.27 3.91
N ASN A 120 -0.43 -8.15 4.88
CA ASN A 120 0.12 -9.29 5.62
C ASN A 120 -0.83 -9.70 6.77
N GLU A 121 -0.44 -10.70 7.59
CA GLU A 121 -1.26 -11.22 8.70
C GLU A 121 -1.63 -10.12 9.70
N THR A 122 -0.66 -9.30 10.11
CA THR A 122 -0.84 -8.22 11.08
C THR A 122 -1.71 -7.09 10.53
N GLU A 123 -1.50 -6.71 9.29
CA GLU A 123 -2.28 -5.69 8.60
C GLU A 123 -3.73 -6.14 8.44
N ALA A 124 -3.94 -7.39 8.01
CA ALA A 124 -5.27 -7.98 7.89
C ALA A 124 -6.00 -8.00 9.25
N GLU A 125 -5.31 -8.39 10.34
CA GLU A 125 -5.89 -8.37 11.69
C GLU A 125 -6.31 -6.96 12.12
N ILE A 126 -5.46 -5.95 11.93
CA ILE A 126 -5.75 -4.57 12.33
C ILE A 126 -6.95 -4.01 11.55
N ILE A 127 -7.07 -4.33 10.27
CA ILE A 127 -8.14 -3.82 9.41
C ILE A 127 -9.47 -4.55 9.66
N THR A 128 -9.42 -5.87 9.90
CA THR A 128 -10.62 -6.71 9.97
C THR A 128 -11.04 -7.08 11.39
N GLY A 129 -10.11 -6.99 12.36
CA GLY A 129 -10.30 -7.49 13.72
C GLY A 129 -10.18 -9.02 13.86
N ILE A 130 -9.75 -9.72 12.81
CA ILE A 130 -9.58 -11.18 12.78
C ILE A 130 -8.10 -11.52 12.83
N ALA A 131 -7.64 -12.23 13.88
CA ALA A 131 -6.27 -12.72 13.98
C ALA A 131 -6.01 -13.74 12.86
N VAL A 132 -5.00 -13.45 12.01
CA VAL A 132 -4.64 -14.29 10.87
C VAL A 132 -3.46 -15.16 11.24
N THR A 133 -3.70 -16.48 11.36
CA THR A 133 -2.68 -17.49 11.74
C THR A 133 -2.49 -18.58 10.68
N GLY A 134 -3.31 -18.57 9.64
CA GLY A 134 -3.27 -19.54 8.54
C GLY A 134 -4.44 -19.37 7.60
N TYR A 135 -4.61 -20.28 6.66
CA TYR A 135 -5.57 -20.14 5.54
C TYR A 135 -7.02 -19.97 6.00
N GLU A 136 -7.48 -20.71 7.01
CA GLU A 136 -8.87 -20.61 7.49
C GLU A 136 -9.17 -19.20 8.06
N SER A 137 -8.27 -18.65 8.87
CA SER A 137 -8.44 -17.30 9.41
C SER A 137 -8.24 -16.22 8.35
N ALA A 138 -7.33 -16.45 7.39
CA ALA A 138 -7.16 -15.57 6.23
C ALA A 138 -8.44 -15.51 5.38
N SER A 139 -9.12 -16.65 5.18
CA SER A 139 -10.42 -16.69 4.48
C SER A 139 -11.46 -15.81 5.17
N LYS A 140 -11.57 -15.91 6.51
CA LYS A 140 -12.51 -15.08 7.29
C LYS A 140 -12.17 -13.58 7.20
N ALA A 141 -10.88 -13.23 7.29
CA ALA A 141 -10.43 -11.85 7.12
C ALA A 141 -10.71 -11.32 5.70
N ALA A 142 -10.49 -12.15 4.68
CA ALA A 142 -10.81 -11.81 3.30
C ALA A 142 -12.33 -11.56 3.10
N ASP A 143 -13.20 -12.36 3.73
CA ASP A 143 -14.65 -12.15 3.67
C ASP A 143 -15.07 -10.79 4.24
N VAL A 144 -14.43 -10.34 5.32
CA VAL A 144 -14.67 -9.00 5.88
C VAL A 144 -14.27 -7.92 4.88
N LEU A 145 -13.10 -8.04 4.23
CA LEU A 145 -12.62 -7.06 3.25
C LEU A 145 -13.50 -7.04 1.99
N LEU A 146 -13.89 -8.21 1.48
CA LEU A 146 -14.85 -8.33 0.37
C LEU A 146 -16.20 -7.70 0.74
N GLY A 147 -16.69 -7.93 1.96
CA GLY A 147 -17.92 -7.31 2.49
C GLY A 147 -17.85 -5.79 2.59
N LYS A 148 -16.64 -5.21 2.69
CA LYS A 148 -16.37 -3.76 2.65
C LYS A 148 -16.20 -3.20 1.22
N GLY A 149 -16.38 -4.02 0.19
CA GLY A 149 -16.40 -3.63 -1.21
C GLY A 149 -15.04 -3.74 -1.93
N VAL A 150 -14.03 -4.37 -1.32
CA VAL A 150 -12.80 -4.76 -2.02
C VAL A 150 -13.13 -5.87 -3.02
N LYS A 151 -12.56 -5.84 -4.23
CA LYS A 151 -12.87 -6.82 -5.28
C LYS A 151 -12.00 -8.08 -5.18
N ASN A 152 -10.71 -7.91 -4.87
CA ASN A 152 -9.75 -9.01 -4.74
C ASN A 152 -8.87 -8.80 -3.50
N VAL A 153 -8.77 -9.80 -2.66
CA VAL A 153 -7.96 -9.80 -1.45
C VAL A 153 -6.82 -10.80 -1.59
N VAL A 154 -5.59 -10.38 -1.31
CA VAL A 154 -4.41 -11.25 -1.29
C VAL A 154 -3.70 -11.05 0.04
N ILE A 155 -3.84 -12.00 0.96
CA ILE A 155 -3.20 -11.94 2.29
C ILE A 155 -1.91 -12.73 2.24
N THR A 156 -0.76 -12.09 2.50
CA THR A 156 0.53 -12.75 2.59
C THR A 156 0.69 -13.45 3.94
N LEU A 157 1.24 -14.67 3.96
CA LEU A 157 1.30 -15.56 5.12
C LEU A 157 2.75 -16.01 5.41
N GLY A 158 3.72 -15.13 5.17
CA GLY A 158 5.14 -15.40 5.37
C GLY A 158 5.59 -16.65 4.64
N ASN A 159 6.19 -17.60 5.35
CA ASN A 159 6.69 -18.86 4.78
C ASN A 159 5.58 -19.82 4.30
N LYS A 160 4.31 -19.53 4.60
CA LYS A 160 3.15 -20.29 4.11
C LYS A 160 2.66 -19.81 2.74
N GLY A 161 3.29 -18.80 2.15
CA GLY A 161 2.90 -18.23 0.87
C GLY A 161 1.82 -17.16 1.01
N TYR A 162 0.68 -17.33 0.37
CA TYR A 162 -0.42 -16.37 0.40
C TYR A 162 -1.78 -17.07 0.38
N TYR A 163 -2.82 -16.32 0.73
CA TYR A 163 -4.21 -16.66 0.50
C TYR A 163 -4.85 -15.56 -0.35
N ALA A 164 -5.48 -15.91 -1.46
CA ALA A 164 -6.17 -14.96 -2.32
C ALA A 164 -7.63 -15.33 -2.48
N LYS A 165 -8.53 -14.33 -2.47
CA LYS A 165 -9.97 -14.52 -2.61
C LYS A 165 -10.64 -13.36 -3.33
N ASN A 166 -11.60 -13.69 -4.16
CA ASN A 166 -12.58 -12.75 -4.72
C ASN A 166 -13.99 -13.39 -4.71
N ALA A 167 -14.95 -12.73 -5.34
CA ALA A 167 -16.34 -13.22 -5.36
C ALA A 167 -16.53 -14.55 -6.12
N GLN A 168 -15.57 -14.98 -6.95
CA GLN A 168 -15.70 -16.16 -7.82
C GLN A 168 -14.81 -17.32 -7.39
N ALA A 169 -13.67 -17.06 -6.76
CA ALA A 169 -12.64 -18.07 -6.49
C ALA A 169 -11.77 -17.73 -5.28
N GLU A 170 -11.12 -18.76 -4.75
CA GLU A 170 -10.04 -18.64 -3.76
C GLU A 170 -8.84 -19.48 -4.16
N PHE A 171 -7.63 -19.05 -3.74
CA PHE A 171 -6.35 -19.67 -4.07
C PHE A 171 -5.40 -19.64 -2.87
N THR A 172 -4.51 -20.64 -2.77
CA THR A 172 -3.45 -20.74 -1.75
C THR A 172 -2.13 -21.12 -2.41
#